data_cdd81b9c0ac592f45656639499f431dc
#
_entry.id   cdd81b9c0ac592f45656639499f431dc
#
_cell.length_a   1.000
_cell.length_b   1.000
_cell.length_c   1.000
_cell.angle_alpha   90.00
_cell.angle_beta   90.00
_cell.angle_gamma   90.00
#
_symmetry.space_group_name_H-M   'P 1'
#
loop_
_entity.id
_entity.type
_entity.pdbx_description
1 polymer ?
#
loop_
_entity_poly.entity_id
_entity_poly.type
_entity_poly.pdbx_seq_one_letter_code
_entity_poly.pdbx_strand_id
1 'polypeptide(L)'
;MKKTIFTTTMLLAVLAGTANAQFKLNDKTIGAAEKGVKAATFSDADAAKLAKESVDWMDKNNPVAPDNDPYTIRLNKIFGKHKSEDGLALNYKVYKVTDINAFACADGSIRVFSALMDMMTDEELLAVIGHEIGHVKNHDTRDAMRAAYKRAAISDAAGSQSGVVSNLTDSQLGAIANAMLESKYSRKQESEADDYGYNFLKKHKYNVMAMASAFKKLQSLSSGAQQSNMQKMLSSHPDSGDRAKAVEDKAKKDGLWK
;
A
#
# COMPACT_ATOMS: atom_id res chain seq x y z
N MET A 1 -15.46 81.94 33.85
CA MET A 1 -15.47 80.50 34.15
C MET A 1 -14.62 79.80 33.09
N LYS A 2 -13.37 79.52 33.36
CA LYS A 2 -12.46 78.78 32.43
C LYS A 2 -12.25 77.43 33.00
N LYS A 3 -12.64 76.39 32.26
CA LYS A 3 -12.40 74.99 32.58
C LYS A 3 -11.06 74.58 32.01
N THR A 4 -10.13 74.19 32.89
CA THR A 4 -8.81 73.70 32.56
C THR A 4 -8.91 72.21 32.39
N ILE A 5 -8.57 71.65 31.21
CA ILE A 5 -8.55 70.21 30.90
C ILE A 5 -7.09 69.78 31.16
N PHE A 6 -6.90 68.91 32.14
CA PHE A 6 -5.63 68.19 32.38
C PHE A 6 -5.55 66.98 31.44
N THR A 7 -4.64 67.02 30.50
CA THR A 7 -4.29 65.86 29.68
C THR A 7 -3.17 65.09 30.36
N THR A 8 -3.49 63.94 30.90
CA THR A 8 -2.49 63.03 31.48
C THR A 8 -1.91 62.16 30.36
N THR A 9 -0.67 62.44 29.98
CA THR A 9 0.09 61.66 29.02
C THR A 9 0.67 60.45 29.77
N MET A 10 0.14 59.27 29.51
CA MET A 10 0.61 57.99 30.04
C MET A 10 1.76 57.49 29.15
N LEU A 11 2.99 57.58 29.64
CA LEU A 11 4.19 57.08 28.98
C LEU A 11 4.26 55.58 29.17
N LEU A 12 3.94 54.80 28.12
CA LEU A 12 4.09 53.35 28.09
C LEU A 12 5.56 53.02 27.84
N ALA A 13 6.29 52.65 28.88
CA ALA A 13 7.63 52.09 28.75
C ALA A 13 7.49 50.63 28.27
N VAL A 14 7.75 50.37 26.98
CA VAL A 14 7.90 49.01 26.45
C VAL A 14 9.27 48.49 26.87
N LEU A 15 9.29 47.68 27.90
CA LEU A 15 10.44 46.85 28.25
C LEU A 15 10.56 45.75 27.17
N ALA A 16 11.42 45.97 26.19
CA ALA A 16 11.88 44.93 25.28
C ALA A 16 12.80 43.96 26.05
N GLY A 17 12.19 43.04 26.77
CA GLY A 17 12.88 41.85 27.28
C GLY A 17 13.20 40.92 26.11
N THR A 18 14.45 40.94 25.65
CA THR A 18 14.98 39.90 24.75
C THR A 18 15.08 38.62 25.53
N ALA A 19 13.97 37.84 25.56
CA ALA A 19 14.01 36.46 25.99
C ALA A 19 14.75 35.68 24.88
N ASN A 20 16.06 35.55 25.01
CA ASN A 20 16.82 34.54 24.29
C ASN A 20 16.44 33.20 24.85
N ALA A 21 15.27 32.66 24.46
CA ALA A 21 14.97 31.29 24.59
C ALA A 21 15.88 30.52 23.61
N GLN A 22 17.09 30.19 24.06
CA GLN A 22 17.92 29.20 23.41
C GLN A 22 17.14 27.87 23.50
N PHE A 23 16.33 27.60 22.47
CA PHE A 23 15.81 26.28 22.23
C PHE A 23 17.03 25.38 21.94
N LYS A 24 17.55 24.72 22.97
CA LYS A 24 18.48 23.60 22.79
C LYS A 24 17.68 22.47 22.13
N LEU A 25 17.65 22.46 20.80
CA LEU A 25 17.24 21.29 20.03
C LEU A 25 18.20 20.16 20.45
N ASN A 26 17.70 19.17 21.18
CA ASN A 26 18.49 18.00 21.48
C ASN A 26 18.60 17.12 20.21
N ASP A 27 19.60 16.26 20.17
CA ASP A 27 19.86 15.40 19.00
C ASP A 27 18.63 14.57 18.57
N LYS A 28 17.73 14.23 19.50
CA LYS A 28 16.45 13.54 19.23
C LYS A 28 15.48 14.44 18.44
N THR A 29 15.40 15.71 18.77
CA THR A 29 14.50 16.66 18.08
C THR A 29 15.02 16.99 16.67
N ILE A 30 16.35 17.08 16.50
CA ILE A 30 16.98 17.27 15.19
C ILE A 30 16.75 16.03 14.33
N GLY A 31 16.96 14.82 14.87
CA GLY A 31 16.69 13.58 14.19
C GLY A 31 15.23 13.41 13.74
N ALA A 32 14.27 13.81 14.58
CA ALA A 32 12.85 13.79 14.24
C ALA A 32 12.50 14.78 13.12
N ALA A 33 13.07 15.98 13.14
CA ALA A 33 12.88 16.98 12.09
C ALA A 33 13.49 16.51 10.75
N GLU A 34 14.68 15.92 10.78
CA GLU A 34 15.35 15.36 9.59
C GLU A 34 14.55 14.19 8.98
N LYS A 35 14.03 13.29 9.81
CA LYS A 35 13.14 12.20 9.39
C LYS A 35 11.84 12.73 8.79
N GLY A 36 11.27 13.80 9.36
CA GLY A 36 10.09 14.48 8.83
C GLY A 36 10.33 15.06 7.44
N VAL A 37 11.49 15.69 7.21
CA VAL A 37 11.88 16.23 5.90
C VAL A 37 12.08 15.10 4.89
N LYS A 38 12.78 14.03 5.24
CA LYS A 38 12.97 12.86 4.36
C LYS A 38 11.65 12.18 4.01
N ALA A 39 10.72 12.06 4.96
CA ALA A 39 9.39 11.52 4.67
C ALA A 39 8.57 12.44 3.72
N ALA A 40 8.83 13.74 3.71
CA ALA A 40 8.20 14.69 2.76
C ALA A 40 8.80 14.59 1.35
N THR A 41 10.06 14.16 1.22
CA THR A 41 10.78 14.01 -0.06
C THR A 41 10.84 12.55 -0.56
N PHE A 42 10.08 11.65 0.04
CA PHE A 42 10.06 10.22 -0.28
C PHE A 42 9.68 9.99 -1.75
N SER A 43 10.65 9.56 -2.55
CA SER A 43 10.54 9.38 -3.99
C SER A 43 10.03 7.97 -4.37
N ASP A 44 9.74 7.76 -5.66
CA ASP A 44 9.41 6.43 -6.18
C ASP A 44 10.59 5.44 -6.01
N ALA A 45 11.83 5.92 -6.13
CA ALA A 45 13.02 5.11 -5.90
C ALA A 45 13.16 4.70 -4.42
N ASP A 46 12.83 5.60 -3.48
CA ASP A 46 12.82 5.27 -2.04
C ASP A 46 11.73 4.23 -1.74
N ALA A 47 10.55 4.38 -2.36
CA ALA A 47 9.46 3.42 -2.22
C ALA A 47 9.85 2.04 -2.75
N ALA A 48 10.44 1.98 -3.94
CA ALA A 48 10.88 0.71 -4.53
C ALA A 48 11.98 0.04 -3.71
N LYS A 49 12.95 0.81 -3.19
CA LYS A 49 14.00 0.29 -2.31
C LYS A 49 13.43 -0.28 -1.02
N LEU A 50 12.58 0.49 -0.34
CA LEU A 50 11.95 0.06 0.90
C LEU A 50 11.02 -1.14 0.69
N ALA A 51 10.28 -1.15 -0.42
CA ALA A 51 9.44 -2.28 -0.81
C ALA A 51 10.30 -3.55 -0.98
N LYS A 52 11.41 -3.45 -1.70
CA LYS A 52 12.32 -4.57 -1.89
C LYS A 52 12.86 -5.12 -0.57
N GLU A 53 13.34 -4.27 0.33
CA GLU A 53 13.86 -4.67 1.64
C GLU A 53 12.76 -5.34 2.50
N SER A 54 11.54 -4.78 2.47
CA SER A 54 10.39 -5.35 3.19
C SER A 54 9.95 -6.69 2.60
N VAL A 55 9.96 -6.82 1.27
CA VAL A 55 9.63 -8.09 0.59
C VAL A 55 10.70 -9.14 0.83
N ASP A 56 11.99 -8.77 0.78
CA ASP A 56 13.09 -9.68 1.09
C ASP A 56 12.98 -10.21 2.55
N TRP A 57 12.55 -9.34 3.48
CA TRP A 57 12.23 -9.74 4.84
C TRP A 57 11.03 -10.69 4.91
N MET A 58 9.94 -10.37 4.20
CA MET A 58 8.75 -11.26 4.14
C MET A 58 9.08 -12.61 3.51
N ASP A 59 9.88 -12.65 2.45
CA ASP A 59 10.30 -13.90 1.79
C ASP A 59 11.14 -14.80 2.73
N LYS A 60 11.88 -14.22 3.67
CA LYS A 60 12.63 -14.97 4.71
C LYS A 60 11.74 -15.48 5.84
N ASN A 61 10.66 -14.75 6.15
CA ASN A 61 9.81 -15.00 7.29
C ASN A 61 8.47 -15.71 6.94
N ASN A 62 8.24 -16.01 5.66
CA ASN A 62 7.09 -16.77 5.20
C ASN A 62 7.55 -18.02 4.41
N PRO A 63 6.78 -19.10 4.42
CA PRO A 63 7.09 -20.29 3.63
C PRO A 63 6.84 -20.01 2.12
N VAL A 64 7.89 -19.61 1.41
CA VAL A 64 7.86 -19.40 -0.04
C VAL A 64 7.81 -20.75 -0.75
N ALA A 65 6.86 -20.93 -1.70
CA ALA A 65 6.79 -22.11 -2.53
C ALA A 65 8.02 -22.19 -3.46
N PRO A 66 8.78 -23.30 -3.45
CA PRO A 66 9.91 -23.48 -4.35
C PRO A 66 9.48 -23.64 -5.82
N ASP A 67 10.42 -23.55 -6.76
CA ASP A 67 10.14 -23.54 -8.21
C ASP A 67 9.40 -24.80 -8.69
N ASN A 68 9.62 -25.95 -8.05
CA ASN A 68 8.96 -27.21 -8.37
C ASN A 68 7.64 -27.44 -7.62
N ASP A 69 7.19 -26.49 -6.81
CA ASP A 69 5.91 -26.57 -6.12
C ASP A 69 4.73 -26.37 -7.09
N PRO A 70 3.64 -27.15 -6.98
CA PRO A 70 2.47 -27.00 -7.84
C PRO A 70 1.90 -25.57 -7.91
N TYR A 71 1.94 -24.81 -6.81
CA TYR A 71 1.49 -23.42 -6.80
C TYR A 71 2.41 -22.52 -7.65
N THR A 72 3.72 -22.67 -7.53
CA THR A 72 4.68 -21.91 -8.36
C THR A 72 4.54 -22.27 -9.83
N ILE A 73 4.40 -23.55 -10.16
CA ILE A 73 4.17 -24.02 -11.53
C ILE A 73 2.88 -23.41 -12.10
N ARG A 74 1.78 -23.45 -11.32
CA ARG A 74 0.50 -22.85 -11.71
C ARG A 74 0.62 -21.35 -11.93
N LEU A 75 1.25 -20.62 -10.99
CA LEU A 75 1.44 -19.18 -11.10
C LEU A 75 2.28 -18.79 -12.31
N ASN A 76 3.38 -19.54 -12.58
CA ASN A 76 4.21 -19.32 -13.77
C ASN A 76 3.46 -19.59 -15.08
N LYS A 77 2.58 -20.61 -15.12
CA LYS A 77 1.70 -20.86 -16.28
C LYS A 77 0.78 -19.69 -16.55
N ILE A 78 0.21 -19.07 -15.51
CA ILE A 78 -0.73 -17.95 -15.62
C ILE A 78 0.00 -16.66 -15.96
N PHE A 79 1.07 -16.34 -15.23
CA PHE A 79 1.76 -15.02 -15.24
C PHE A 79 3.14 -15.02 -15.86
N GLY A 80 3.71 -16.16 -16.25
CA GLY A 80 5.09 -16.25 -16.75
C GLY A 80 5.40 -15.33 -17.95
N LYS A 81 4.38 -15.01 -18.75
CA LYS A 81 4.49 -14.06 -19.87
C LYS A 81 4.33 -12.57 -19.49
N HIS A 82 3.92 -12.28 -18.25
CA HIS A 82 3.70 -10.94 -17.73
C HIS A 82 4.81 -10.50 -16.76
N LYS A 83 6.06 -10.88 -17.04
CA LYS A 83 7.24 -10.42 -16.26
C LYS A 83 7.54 -8.94 -16.45
N SER A 84 6.95 -8.32 -17.47
CA SER A 84 6.98 -6.88 -17.70
C SER A 84 5.62 -6.44 -18.22
N GLU A 85 5.01 -5.47 -17.55
CA GLU A 85 3.71 -4.92 -17.91
C GLU A 85 3.74 -3.39 -17.74
N ASP A 86 3.43 -2.67 -18.80
CA ASP A 86 3.37 -1.20 -18.86
C ASP A 86 4.59 -0.48 -18.25
N GLY A 87 5.80 -1.06 -18.48
CA GLY A 87 7.08 -0.52 -17.98
C GLY A 87 7.44 -0.97 -16.57
N LEU A 88 6.60 -1.77 -15.90
CA LEU A 88 6.91 -2.38 -14.62
C LEU A 88 7.62 -3.72 -14.83
N ALA A 89 8.74 -3.94 -14.15
CA ALA A 89 9.36 -5.25 -14.02
C ALA A 89 8.70 -6.00 -12.86
N LEU A 90 8.06 -7.14 -13.14
CA LEU A 90 7.24 -7.86 -12.17
C LEU A 90 7.93 -9.14 -11.71
N ASN A 91 7.86 -9.41 -10.42
CA ASN A 91 8.43 -10.60 -9.75
C ASN A 91 7.34 -11.29 -8.92
N TYR A 92 7.04 -12.53 -9.25
CA TYR A 92 5.94 -13.31 -8.66
C TYR A 92 6.46 -14.43 -7.77
N LYS A 93 5.93 -14.57 -6.55
CA LYS A 93 6.13 -15.75 -5.69
C LYS A 93 4.84 -16.11 -4.97
N VAL A 94 4.76 -17.35 -4.50
CA VAL A 94 3.65 -17.84 -3.69
C VAL A 94 4.10 -18.01 -2.26
N TYR A 95 3.30 -17.51 -1.30
CA TYR A 95 3.43 -17.84 0.11
C TYR A 95 2.46 -18.98 0.47
N LYS A 96 2.99 -20.05 1.05
CA LYS A 96 2.21 -21.22 1.49
C LYS A 96 1.61 -20.97 2.86
N VAL A 97 0.54 -20.17 2.89
CA VAL A 97 -0.13 -19.71 4.12
C VAL A 97 -1.65 -19.89 3.99
N THR A 98 -2.33 -19.93 5.14
CA THR A 98 -3.79 -20.10 5.23
C THR A 98 -4.58 -18.81 5.10
N ASP A 99 -3.93 -17.66 5.25
CA ASP A 99 -4.54 -16.36 4.97
C ASP A 99 -4.87 -16.26 3.49
N ILE A 100 -5.99 -15.60 3.18
CA ILE A 100 -6.45 -15.36 1.81
C ILE A 100 -6.04 -13.95 1.43
N ASN A 101 -5.02 -13.80 0.58
CA ASN A 101 -4.53 -12.50 0.15
C ASN A 101 -3.68 -12.60 -1.13
N ALA A 102 -3.53 -11.45 -1.79
CA ALA A 102 -2.46 -11.15 -2.72
C ALA A 102 -2.08 -9.69 -2.54
N PHE A 103 -0.87 -9.32 -2.86
CA PHE A 103 -0.44 -7.92 -2.81
C PHE A 103 0.68 -7.66 -3.80
N ALA A 104 0.77 -6.42 -4.26
CA ALA A 104 1.88 -5.92 -5.04
C ALA A 104 2.60 -4.79 -4.32
N CYS A 105 3.89 -4.65 -4.61
CA CYS A 105 4.77 -3.67 -3.98
C CYS A 105 5.35 -2.70 -5.01
N ALA A 106 5.80 -1.55 -4.55
CA ALA A 106 6.33 -0.48 -5.39
C ALA A 106 7.58 -0.85 -6.22
N ASP A 107 8.27 -1.95 -5.86
CA ASP A 107 9.39 -2.52 -6.61
C ASP A 107 8.95 -3.50 -7.72
N GLY A 108 7.64 -3.73 -7.90
CA GLY A 108 7.08 -4.71 -8.83
C GLY A 108 7.01 -6.14 -8.28
N SER A 109 7.35 -6.36 -7.02
CA SER A 109 7.15 -7.65 -6.36
C SER A 109 5.67 -7.92 -6.14
N ILE A 110 5.20 -9.10 -6.55
CA ILE A 110 3.84 -9.59 -6.32
C ILE A 110 3.91 -10.89 -5.53
N ARG A 111 3.13 -10.97 -4.47
CA ARG A 111 3.02 -12.17 -3.64
C ARG A 111 1.59 -12.63 -3.61
N VAL A 112 1.39 -13.91 -3.91
CA VAL A 112 0.07 -14.57 -3.95
C VAL A 112 0.05 -15.64 -2.87
N PHE A 113 -0.99 -15.67 -2.06
CA PHE A 113 -1.12 -16.63 -0.99
C PHE A 113 -1.77 -17.91 -1.51
N SER A 114 -1.26 -19.08 -1.09
CA SER A 114 -1.76 -20.37 -1.58
C SER A 114 -3.25 -20.56 -1.34
N ALA A 115 -3.78 -20.10 -0.20
CA ALA A 115 -5.21 -20.19 0.09
C ALA A 115 -6.07 -19.36 -0.89
N LEU A 116 -5.60 -18.23 -1.39
CA LEU A 116 -6.27 -17.50 -2.47
C LEU A 116 -6.26 -18.32 -3.77
N MET A 117 -5.12 -18.94 -4.09
CA MET A 117 -4.99 -19.78 -5.29
C MET A 117 -5.90 -21.00 -5.26
N ASP A 118 -6.13 -21.61 -4.08
CA ASP A 118 -7.05 -22.74 -3.93
C ASP A 118 -8.50 -22.37 -4.23
N MET A 119 -8.87 -21.12 -3.98
CA MET A 119 -10.23 -20.64 -4.15
C MET A 119 -10.53 -20.07 -5.53
N MET A 120 -9.51 -19.57 -6.24
CA MET A 120 -9.67 -18.88 -7.50
C MET A 120 -9.34 -19.77 -8.70
N THR A 121 -10.08 -19.61 -9.78
CA THR A 121 -9.68 -20.13 -11.09
C THR A 121 -8.45 -19.37 -11.63
N ASP A 122 -7.83 -19.89 -12.69
CA ASP A 122 -6.69 -19.20 -13.34
C ASP A 122 -7.08 -17.82 -13.87
N GLU A 123 -8.30 -17.69 -14.41
CA GLU A 123 -8.81 -16.41 -14.93
C GLU A 123 -9.13 -15.42 -13.81
N GLU A 124 -9.67 -15.87 -12.69
CA GLU A 124 -9.92 -15.04 -11.50
C GLU A 124 -8.62 -14.56 -10.88
N LEU A 125 -7.57 -15.41 -10.83
CA LEU A 125 -6.24 -15.00 -10.40
C LEU A 125 -5.63 -13.94 -11.32
N LEU A 126 -5.80 -14.08 -12.65
CA LEU A 126 -5.40 -13.04 -13.62
C LEU A 126 -6.07 -11.69 -13.31
N ALA A 127 -7.36 -11.72 -12.96
CA ALA A 127 -8.10 -10.51 -12.62
C ALA A 127 -7.59 -9.87 -11.32
N VAL A 128 -7.41 -10.67 -10.26
CA VAL A 128 -6.92 -10.17 -8.96
C VAL A 128 -5.52 -9.59 -9.12
N ILE A 129 -4.60 -10.29 -9.79
CA ILE A 129 -3.23 -9.79 -9.95
C ILE A 129 -3.19 -8.58 -10.90
N GLY A 130 -4.05 -8.54 -11.91
CA GLY A 130 -4.21 -7.35 -12.76
C GLY A 130 -4.62 -6.12 -11.95
N HIS A 131 -5.51 -6.27 -10.98
CA HIS A 131 -5.90 -5.23 -10.03
C HIS A 131 -4.71 -4.82 -9.15
N GLU A 132 -3.93 -5.75 -8.62
CA GLU A 132 -2.74 -5.48 -7.82
C GLU A 132 -1.68 -4.69 -8.62
N ILE A 133 -1.46 -5.04 -9.90
CA ILE A 133 -0.59 -4.26 -10.80
C ILE A 133 -1.14 -2.84 -10.97
N GLY A 134 -2.45 -2.67 -10.99
CA GLY A 134 -3.12 -1.36 -11.02
C GLY A 134 -2.70 -0.46 -9.86
N HIS A 135 -2.67 -0.96 -8.63
CA HIS A 135 -2.19 -0.21 -7.47
C HIS A 135 -0.73 0.22 -7.58
N VAL A 136 0.14 -0.63 -8.16
CA VAL A 136 1.53 -0.23 -8.43
C VAL A 136 1.59 0.86 -9.48
N LYS A 137 0.84 0.70 -10.58
CA LYS A 137 0.83 1.64 -11.69
C LYS A 137 0.29 3.01 -11.32
N ASN A 138 -0.72 3.04 -10.46
CA ASN A 138 -1.35 4.27 -9.94
C ASN A 138 -0.55 4.90 -8.77
N HIS A 139 0.60 4.32 -8.41
CA HIS A 139 1.41 4.75 -7.27
C HIS A 139 0.76 4.61 -5.88
N ASP A 140 -0.33 3.86 -5.77
CA ASP A 140 -1.03 3.62 -4.50
C ASP A 140 -0.14 2.90 -3.49
N THR A 141 0.61 1.89 -3.96
CA THR A 141 1.57 1.13 -3.14
C THR A 141 2.73 2.00 -2.66
N ARG A 142 3.19 2.96 -3.48
CA ARG A 142 4.17 3.98 -3.08
C ARG A 142 3.63 4.83 -1.93
N ASP A 143 2.40 5.31 -2.06
CA ASP A 143 1.79 6.19 -1.06
C ASP A 143 1.51 5.43 0.25
N ALA A 144 1.11 4.16 0.16
CA ALA A 144 1.00 3.25 1.30
C ALA A 144 2.36 3.04 1.99
N MET A 145 3.42 2.82 1.22
CA MET A 145 4.78 2.65 1.72
C MET A 145 5.30 3.93 2.39
N ARG A 146 5.05 5.10 1.78
CA ARG A 146 5.36 6.40 2.38
C ARG A 146 4.66 6.59 3.73
N ALA A 147 3.38 6.22 3.82
CA ALA A 147 2.62 6.30 5.06
C ALA A 147 3.14 5.33 6.13
N ALA A 148 3.51 4.11 5.74
CA ALA A 148 4.11 3.12 6.64
C ALA A 148 5.47 3.61 7.18
N TYR A 149 6.33 4.13 6.30
CA TYR A 149 7.61 4.71 6.68
C TYR A 149 7.47 5.91 7.64
N LYS A 150 6.51 6.80 7.39
CA LYS A 150 6.21 7.92 8.29
C LYS A 150 5.80 7.44 9.69
N ARG A 151 4.93 6.42 9.77
CA ARG A 151 4.50 5.85 11.05
C ARG A 151 5.67 5.22 11.81
N ALA A 152 6.51 4.44 11.12
CA ALA A 152 7.70 3.84 11.71
C ALA A 152 8.70 4.91 12.20
N ALA A 153 8.93 5.97 11.41
CA ALA A 153 9.82 7.08 11.78
C ALA A 153 9.33 7.85 13.02
N ILE A 154 8.01 8.00 13.20
CA ILE A 154 7.44 8.64 14.40
C ILE A 154 7.62 7.75 15.62
N SER A 155 7.42 6.44 15.52
CA SER A 155 7.63 5.50 16.63
C SER A 155 9.09 5.45 17.07
N ASP A 156 10.04 5.53 16.14
CA ASP A 156 11.48 5.54 16.42
C ASP A 156 11.97 6.85 17.04
N ALA A 157 11.33 7.98 16.75
CA ALA A 157 11.64 9.26 17.39
C ALA A 157 11.48 9.22 18.91
N ALA A 158 10.71 8.27 19.41
CA ALA A 158 10.56 7.99 20.84
C ALA A 158 11.70 7.10 21.39
N GLY A 159 12.54 6.50 20.57
CA GLY A 159 13.45 5.40 20.98
C GLY A 159 14.88 5.36 20.47
N SER A 160 15.32 5.90 19.32
CA SER A 160 16.73 5.78 18.89
C SER A 160 17.17 6.60 17.67
N GLN A 161 18.48 6.84 17.62
CA GLN A 161 19.27 7.46 16.58
C GLN A 161 19.40 6.57 15.35
N SER A 162 18.86 6.92 14.22
CA SER A 162 19.49 6.85 12.89
C SER A 162 18.45 7.07 11.79
N GLY A 163 18.61 8.13 11.06
CA GLY A 163 17.80 8.40 9.90
C GLY A 163 18.50 7.93 8.64
N VAL A 164 18.15 6.83 8.08
CA VAL A 164 18.22 6.53 6.64
C VAL A 164 17.51 5.18 6.41
N VAL A 165 16.76 5.05 5.33
CA VAL A 165 16.21 3.79 4.79
C VAL A 165 17.28 2.69 4.59
N SER A 166 18.56 2.99 4.84
CA SER A 166 19.69 2.09 4.57
C SER A 166 20.08 1.15 5.70
N ASN A 167 19.48 1.24 6.89
CA ASN A 167 19.86 0.39 8.04
C ASN A 167 18.66 0.03 8.92
N LEU A 168 17.55 -0.40 8.29
CA LEU A 168 16.38 -0.85 9.03
C LEU A 168 16.68 -2.19 9.70
N THR A 169 16.29 -2.30 10.96
CA THR A 169 16.36 -3.57 11.70
C THR A 169 15.27 -4.53 11.21
N ASP A 170 15.42 -5.83 11.47
CA ASP A 170 14.40 -6.83 11.15
C ASP A 170 13.04 -6.49 11.77
N SER A 171 13.02 -5.93 12.98
CA SER A 171 11.79 -5.48 13.65
C SER A 171 11.13 -4.32 12.91
N GLN A 172 11.91 -3.36 12.40
CA GLN A 172 11.40 -2.22 11.63
C GLN A 172 10.89 -2.68 10.26
N LEU A 173 11.60 -3.57 9.57
CA LEU A 173 11.13 -4.15 8.31
C LEU A 173 9.83 -4.93 8.50
N GLY A 174 9.72 -5.72 9.57
CA GLY A 174 8.48 -6.43 9.92
C GLY A 174 7.32 -5.48 10.21
N ALA A 175 7.56 -4.39 10.93
CA ALA A 175 6.54 -3.37 11.19
C ALA A 175 6.08 -2.67 9.91
N ILE A 176 6.99 -2.35 9.00
CA ILE A 176 6.68 -1.73 7.70
C ILE A 176 5.93 -2.72 6.81
N ALA A 177 6.36 -3.98 6.74
CA ALA A 177 5.70 -5.03 5.98
C ALA A 177 4.24 -5.23 6.46
N ASN A 178 4.03 -5.31 7.78
CA ASN A 178 2.67 -5.41 8.34
C ASN A 178 1.84 -4.16 8.04
N ALA A 179 2.40 -2.96 8.20
CA ALA A 179 1.70 -1.72 7.90
C ALA A 179 1.34 -1.59 6.41
N MET A 180 2.13 -2.17 5.52
CA MET A 180 1.84 -2.25 4.09
C MET A 180 0.67 -3.21 3.82
N LEU A 181 0.68 -4.41 4.39
CA LEU A 181 -0.40 -5.40 4.26
C LEU A 181 -1.73 -4.94 4.88
N GLU A 182 -1.68 -4.02 5.85
CA GLU A 182 -2.86 -3.43 6.51
C GLU A 182 -3.27 -2.09 5.90
N SER A 183 -2.60 -1.64 4.83
CA SER A 183 -2.93 -0.39 4.15
C SER A 183 -4.33 -0.47 3.54
N LYS A 184 -5.09 0.61 3.72
CA LYS A 184 -6.45 0.72 3.17
C LYS A 184 -6.43 1.66 1.99
N TYR A 185 -6.99 1.19 0.90
CA TYR A 185 -7.19 2.01 -0.28
C TYR A 185 -8.54 2.74 -0.23
N SER A 186 -8.58 3.94 -0.77
CA SER A 186 -9.82 4.69 -0.94
C SER A 186 -10.65 4.09 -2.07
N ARG A 187 -11.97 4.32 -2.08
CA ARG A 187 -12.85 3.89 -3.17
C ARG A 187 -12.38 4.36 -4.55
N LYS A 188 -11.75 5.54 -4.62
CA LYS A 188 -11.19 6.05 -5.87
C LYS A 188 -10.01 5.21 -6.33
N GLN A 189 -9.06 4.89 -5.45
CA GLN A 189 -7.91 4.04 -5.76
C GLN A 189 -8.36 2.64 -6.17
N GLU A 190 -9.33 2.04 -5.46
CA GLU A 190 -9.94 0.77 -5.84
C GLU A 190 -10.54 0.82 -7.25
N SER A 191 -11.31 1.87 -7.56
CA SER A 191 -11.91 2.03 -8.89
C SER A 191 -10.86 2.19 -9.99
N GLU A 192 -9.78 2.93 -9.74
CA GLU A 192 -8.68 3.12 -10.68
C GLU A 192 -7.87 1.81 -10.87
N ALA A 193 -7.66 1.04 -9.81
CA ALA A 193 -7.03 -0.28 -9.87
C ALA A 193 -7.93 -1.31 -10.61
N ASP A 194 -9.24 -1.26 -10.38
CA ASP A 194 -10.22 -2.07 -11.13
C ASP A 194 -10.23 -1.75 -12.61
N ASP A 195 -10.20 -0.47 -12.95
CA ASP A 195 -10.12 -0.03 -14.35
C ASP A 195 -8.84 -0.52 -15.02
N TYR A 196 -7.72 -0.48 -14.30
CA TYR A 196 -6.46 -1.03 -14.81
C TYR A 196 -6.57 -2.56 -15.01
N GLY A 197 -7.01 -3.30 -14.00
CA GLY A 197 -7.17 -4.76 -14.05
C GLY A 197 -8.12 -5.19 -15.18
N TYR A 198 -9.24 -4.52 -15.34
CA TYR A 198 -10.17 -4.75 -16.46
C TYR A 198 -9.49 -4.52 -17.82
N ASN A 199 -8.78 -3.40 -17.98
CA ASN A 199 -8.08 -3.08 -19.22
C ASN A 199 -6.92 -4.04 -19.49
N PHE A 200 -6.22 -4.51 -18.46
CA PHE A 200 -5.21 -5.56 -18.56
C PHE A 200 -5.82 -6.85 -19.14
N LEU A 201 -6.95 -7.32 -18.59
CA LEU A 201 -7.63 -8.51 -19.10
C LEU A 201 -8.07 -8.30 -20.57
N LYS A 202 -8.67 -7.16 -20.88
CA LYS A 202 -9.12 -6.82 -22.25
C LYS A 202 -7.95 -6.75 -23.24
N LYS A 203 -6.85 -6.07 -22.87
CA LYS A 203 -5.62 -5.93 -23.68
C LYS A 203 -5.04 -7.29 -24.07
N HIS A 204 -5.01 -8.21 -23.11
CA HIS A 204 -4.46 -9.55 -23.29
C HIS A 204 -5.48 -10.59 -23.79
N LYS A 205 -6.71 -10.16 -24.12
CA LYS A 205 -7.82 -11.02 -24.61
C LYS A 205 -8.23 -12.12 -23.61
N TYR A 206 -8.13 -11.82 -22.33
CA TYR A 206 -8.65 -12.65 -21.26
C TYR A 206 -10.14 -12.35 -21.02
N ASN A 207 -10.80 -13.25 -20.32
CA ASN A 207 -12.18 -13.07 -19.91
C ASN A 207 -12.29 -11.94 -18.85
N VAL A 208 -12.84 -10.79 -19.25
CA VAL A 208 -13.02 -9.65 -18.35
C VAL A 208 -14.03 -9.93 -17.23
N MET A 209 -14.99 -10.86 -17.46
CA MET A 209 -15.99 -11.26 -16.48
C MET A 209 -15.39 -12.05 -15.31
N ALA A 210 -14.18 -12.60 -15.47
CA ALA A 210 -13.46 -13.26 -14.37
C ALA A 210 -13.22 -12.30 -13.19
N MET A 211 -13.09 -10.99 -13.45
CA MET A 211 -12.94 -9.98 -12.41
C MET A 211 -14.23 -9.84 -11.57
N ALA A 212 -15.39 -9.78 -12.22
CA ALA A 212 -16.68 -9.76 -11.49
C ALA A 212 -16.90 -11.06 -10.72
N SER A 213 -16.52 -12.21 -11.31
CA SER A 213 -16.58 -13.51 -10.64
C SER A 213 -15.70 -13.57 -9.39
N ALA A 214 -14.45 -13.09 -9.48
CA ALA A 214 -13.54 -13.01 -8.34
C ALA A 214 -14.12 -12.15 -7.20
N PHE A 215 -14.63 -10.96 -7.52
CA PHE A 215 -15.24 -10.08 -6.52
C PHE A 215 -16.48 -10.67 -5.84
N LYS A 216 -17.37 -11.32 -6.60
CA LYS A 216 -18.54 -12.01 -6.04
C LYS A 216 -18.13 -13.16 -5.12
N LYS A 217 -17.09 -13.90 -5.50
CA LYS A 217 -16.54 -14.96 -4.67
C LYS A 217 -15.97 -14.41 -3.36
N LEU A 218 -15.15 -13.36 -3.42
CA LEU A 218 -14.63 -12.68 -2.23
C LEU A 218 -15.76 -12.15 -1.33
N GLN A 219 -16.78 -11.53 -1.92
CA GLN A 219 -17.95 -11.06 -1.18
C GLN A 219 -18.68 -12.20 -0.46
N SER A 220 -18.91 -13.33 -1.14
CA SER A 220 -19.62 -14.47 -0.53
C SER A 220 -18.88 -15.08 0.66
N LEU A 221 -17.56 -15.01 0.67
CA LEU A 221 -16.70 -15.54 1.72
C LEU A 221 -16.52 -14.57 2.89
N SER A 222 -16.79 -13.30 2.68
CA SER A 222 -16.65 -12.25 3.72
C SER A 222 -17.62 -12.42 4.90
N SER A 223 -18.71 -13.16 4.71
CA SER A 223 -19.73 -13.43 5.73
C SER A 223 -19.71 -14.88 6.26
N GLY A 224 -18.75 -15.71 5.82
CA GLY A 224 -18.67 -17.14 6.12
C GLY A 224 -17.55 -17.53 7.10
N ALA A 225 -17.31 -18.83 7.23
CA ALA A 225 -16.29 -19.43 8.10
C ALA A 225 -14.84 -18.96 7.76
N GLN A 226 -14.62 -18.43 6.55
CA GLN A 226 -13.32 -17.93 6.08
C GLN A 226 -13.07 -16.45 6.40
N GLN A 227 -14.02 -15.76 7.06
CA GLN A 227 -13.92 -14.33 7.34
C GLN A 227 -12.62 -13.94 8.07
N SER A 228 -12.19 -14.73 9.04
CA SER A 228 -10.94 -14.47 9.79
C SER A 228 -9.70 -14.48 8.88
N ASN A 229 -9.63 -15.42 7.94
CA ASN A 229 -8.51 -15.57 7.02
C ASN A 229 -8.51 -14.50 5.91
N MET A 230 -9.65 -13.88 5.66
CA MET A 230 -9.84 -12.82 4.66
C MET A 230 -9.79 -11.41 5.24
N GLN A 231 -9.70 -11.26 6.55
CA GLN A 231 -9.87 -9.96 7.21
C GLN A 231 -8.91 -8.89 6.67
N LYS A 232 -7.67 -9.25 6.39
CA LYS A 232 -6.68 -8.31 5.83
C LYS A 232 -7.09 -7.86 4.42
N MET A 233 -7.42 -8.80 3.54
CA MET A 233 -7.85 -8.49 2.18
C MET A 233 -9.14 -7.66 2.14
N LEU A 234 -10.15 -8.00 2.95
CA LEU A 234 -11.40 -7.25 3.03
C LEU A 234 -11.22 -5.85 3.62
N SER A 235 -10.26 -5.68 4.53
CA SER A 235 -9.99 -4.37 5.14
C SER A 235 -9.16 -3.45 4.24
N SER A 236 -8.29 -4.02 3.40
CA SER A 236 -7.49 -3.25 2.42
C SER A 236 -8.27 -2.93 1.15
N HIS A 237 -9.16 -3.84 0.70
CA HIS A 237 -9.93 -3.73 -0.55
C HIS A 237 -11.44 -3.83 -0.28
N PRO A 238 -12.09 -2.74 0.16
CA PRO A 238 -13.51 -2.74 0.52
C PRO A 238 -14.44 -2.83 -0.71
N ASP A 239 -15.74 -3.04 -0.42
CA ASP A 239 -16.87 -2.87 -1.36
C ASP A 239 -16.89 -3.82 -2.58
N SER A 240 -16.46 -5.09 -2.41
CA SER A 240 -16.39 -6.07 -3.51
C SER A 240 -17.69 -6.27 -4.30
N GLY A 241 -18.88 -6.08 -3.68
CA GLY A 241 -20.16 -6.23 -4.36
C GLY A 241 -20.44 -5.12 -5.38
N ASP A 242 -20.23 -3.87 -5.01
CA ASP A 242 -20.41 -2.72 -5.90
C ASP A 242 -19.38 -2.76 -7.04
N ARG A 243 -18.16 -3.21 -6.75
CA ARG A 243 -17.09 -3.36 -7.72
C ARG A 243 -17.42 -4.45 -8.76
N ALA A 244 -17.98 -5.60 -8.33
CA ALA A 244 -18.42 -6.65 -9.24
C ALA A 244 -19.46 -6.11 -10.23
N LYS A 245 -20.46 -5.34 -9.74
CA LYS A 245 -21.47 -4.72 -10.59
C LYS A 245 -20.88 -3.72 -11.57
N ALA A 246 -19.94 -2.88 -11.15
CA ALA A 246 -19.27 -1.90 -12.01
C ALA A 246 -18.53 -2.59 -13.18
N VAL A 247 -17.83 -3.71 -12.90
CA VAL A 247 -17.18 -4.53 -13.93
C VAL A 247 -18.20 -5.10 -14.93
N GLU A 248 -19.33 -5.63 -14.45
CA GLU A 248 -20.39 -6.16 -15.31
C GLU A 248 -20.99 -5.09 -16.23
N ASP A 249 -21.27 -3.92 -15.68
CA ASP A 249 -21.84 -2.80 -16.44
C ASP A 249 -20.84 -2.31 -17.51
N LYS A 250 -19.54 -2.26 -17.17
CA LYS A 250 -18.47 -1.94 -18.13
C LYS A 250 -18.34 -2.99 -19.22
N ALA A 251 -18.41 -4.29 -18.87
CA ALA A 251 -18.34 -5.39 -19.83
C ALA A 251 -19.54 -5.37 -20.81
N LYS A 252 -20.75 -5.06 -20.31
CA LYS A 252 -21.95 -4.87 -21.17
C LYS A 252 -21.75 -3.72 -22.15
N LYS A 253 -21.26 -2.56 -21.67
CA LYS A 253 -20.98 -1.39 -22.51
C LYS A 253 -19.94 -1.70 -23.59
N ASP A 254 -18.95 -2.51 -23.27
CA ASP A 254 -17.86 -2.90 -24.20
C ASP A 254 -18.26 -4.07 -25.12
N GLY A 255 -19.45 -4.67 -24.94
CA GLY A 255 -19.87 -5.86 -25.71
C GLY A 255 -19.10 -7.14 -25.35
N LEU A 256 -18.47 -7.17 -24.17
CA LEU A 256 -17.65 -8.28 -23.64
C LEU A 256 -18.35 -9.10 -22.54
N TRP A 257 -19.60 -8.77 -22.25
CA TRP A 257 -20.39 -9.52 -21.27
C TRP A 257 -20.85 -10.84 -21.91
N LYS A 258 -20.33 -11.96 -21.37
CA LYS A 258 -20.65 -13.31 -21.87
C LYS A 258 -20.95 -14.24 -20.69
#